data_5b67fd283272ffc1cd9ec209a6756f7c
#
_entry.id   5b67fd283272ffc1cd9ec209a6756f7c
#
_cell.length_a   1.000
_cell.length_b   1.000
_cell.length_c   1.000
_cell.angle_alpha   90.00
_cell.angle_beta   90.00
_cell.angle_gamma   90.00
#
_symmetry.space_group_name_H-M   'P 1'
#
loop_
_entity.id
_entity.type
_entity.pdbx_description
1 polymer ?
#
loop_
_entity_poly.entity_id
_entity_poly.type
_entity_poly.pdbx_seq_one_letter_code
_entity_poly.pdbx_strand_id
1 'polypeptide(L)'
;MGTSSSFKGKVGNALLPKDFNLDDDMLDENIGNGDYKDDDKNTTENSINWTTAKTSMSKYISSSGKVGLPKSIVRNYIKASGGSRRLISNSSNSRTAASKLGNILIRFTTQGIEKTLDDIGLSLQNRSLPEAMSRLVNYIQDSAVSKNDVAIRTATANTFEKLIELKVDDDKVDQSTATVLMQYFMADLLWQQMLIDFGYSFEKYGNDLNMLIKVEAEMKEYIKANVEEAFRRNKGTFFSQDMYDDIMKTCLEIMEE
;
A
#
# COMPACT_ATOMS: atom_id res chain seq x y z
N MET A 1 -6.62 48.08 -8.37
CA MET A 1 -5.92 47.95 -7.08
C MET A 1 -5.84 46.45 -6.78
N GLY A 2 -4.67 45.84 -7.03
CA GLY A 2 -4.44 44.44 -6.77
C GLY A 2 -3.95 44.25 -5.36
N THR A 3 -4.70 43.51 -4.54
CA THR A 3 -4.28 43.07 -3.22
C THR A 3 -3.37 41.85 -3.39
N SER A 4 -2.06 42.06 -3.43
CA SER A 4 -1.11 40.97 -3.30
C SER A 4 -1.10 40.55 -1.82
N SER A 5 -1.73 39.40 -1.51
CA SER A 5 -1.51 38.71 -0.25
C SER A 5 -0.10 38.10 -0.30
N SER A 6 0.85 38.80 0.35
CA SER A 6 2.20 38.23 0.52
C SER A 6 2.13 37.05 1.48
N PHE A 7 2.36 35.85 0.98
CA PHE A 7 2.64 34.69 1.83
C PHE A 7 3.91 34.98 2.63
N LYS A 8 3.78 35.08 3.96
CA LYS A 8 4.93 35.18 4.85
C LYS A 8 5.56 33.80 4.99
N GLY A 9 6.52 33.49 4.14
CA GLY A 9 7.38 32.31 4.26
C GLY A 9 8.39 32.43 5.43
N LYS A 10 9.09 31.32 5.72
CA LYS A 10 10.22 31.31 6.69
C LYS A 10 11.28 32.35 6.30
N VAL A 11 11.93 32.95 7.31
CA VAL A 11 13.06 33.85 7.10
C VAL A 11 14.17 33.07 6.36
N GLY A 12 14.45 33.49 5.12
CA GLY A 12 15.46 32.87 4.25
C GLY A 12 14.88 32.09 3.05
N ASN A 13 13.57 31.76 3.01
CA ASN A 13 12.95 31.12 1.86
C ASN A 13 11.47 31.49 1.73
N ALA A 14 11.20 32.65 1.13
CA ALA A 14 9.87 33.27 1.03
C ALA A 14 8.86 32.50 0.16
N LEU A 15 9.30 31.48 -0.58
CA LEU A 15 8.47 30.70 -1.50
C LEU A 15 7.97 29.37 -0.91
N LEU A 16 8.43 29.01 0.29
CA LEU A 16 8.01 27.77 0.95
C LEU A 16 6.97 28.04 2.04
N PRO A 17 5.96 27.17 2.20
CA PRO A 17 4.99 27.24 3.30
C PRO A 17 5.68 27.23 4.67
N LYS A 18 5.03 27.80 5.71
CA LYS A 18 5.62 27.88 7.06
C LYS A 18 5.88 26.52 7.72
N ASP A 19 5.16 25.51 7.27
CA ASP A 19 5.19 24.12 7.69
C ASP A 19 6.11 23.24 6.83
N PHE A 20 6.79 23.85 5.83
CA PHE A 20 7.82 23.15 5.06
C PHE A 20 9.12 23.13 5.86
N ASN A 21 9.46 21.97 6.42
CA ASN A 21 10.71 21.74 7.14
C ASN A 21 11.79 21.20 6.18
N LEU A 22 12.74 22.08 5.84
CA LEU A 22 13.98 21.67 5.17
C LEU A 22 14.89 20.84 6.09
N ASP A 23 14.62 20.88 7.41
CA ASP A 23 15.45 20.22 8.41
C ASP A 23 15.25 18.71 8.49
N ASP A 24 14.20 18.16 7.86
CA ASP A 24 14.00 16.69 7.78
C ASP A 24 15.06 16.00 6.89
N ASP A 25 15.72 16.75 5.99
CA ASP A 25 16.75 16.22 5.11
C ASP A 25 18.19 16.32 5.68
N MET A 26 18.37 17.08 6.77
CA MET A 26 19.70 17.32 7.37
C MET A 26 19.95 16.60 8.71
N LEU A 27 19.05 15.78 9.19
CA LEU A 27 19.19 15.12 10.50
C LEU A 27 20.01 13.83 10.50
N ASP A 28 20.74 13.52 9.41
CA ASP A 28 21.49 12.26 9.30
C ASP A 28 22.94 12.30 9.85
N GLU A 29 23.43 13.44 10.38
CA GLU A 29 24.85 13.51 10.81
C GLU A 29 25.14 13.86 12.29
N ASN A 30 24.17 14.09 13.16
CA ASN A 30 24.49 14.36 14.57
C ASN A 30 23.38 13.93 15.55
N ILE A 31 23.36 12.65 15.95
CA ILE A 31 22.71 12.25 17.19
C ILE A 31 23.78 12.12 18.28
N GLY A 32 24.29 13.26 18.71
CA GLY A 32 24.97 13.42 19.99
C GLY A 32 23.96 13.91 21.03
N ASN A 33 23.94 13.24 22.19
CA ASN A 33 23.18 13.54 23.39
C ASN A 33 22.85 15.06 23.56
N GLY A 34 21.59 15.39 23.55
CA GLY A 34 21.08 16.71 23.93
C GLY A 34 19.73 16.57 24.64
N ASP A 35 19.76 16.74 25.96
CA ASP A 35 18.61 16.89 26.83
C ASP A 35 17.74 18.08 26.38
N TYR A 36 16.59 17.84 25.80
CA TYR A 36 15.55 18.85 25.64
C TYR A 36 14.45 18.65 26.68
N LYS A 37 14.47 19.51 27.70
CA LYS A 37 13.36 19.69 28.62
C LYS A 37 12.18 20.29 27.86
N ASP A 38 11.12 19.53 27.77
CA ASP A 38 9.84 19.90 27.22
C ASP A 38 8.95 20.43 28.36
N ASP A 39 8.69 21.75 28.34
CA ASP A 39 7.64 22.38 29.13
C ASP A 39 6.52 22.82 28.20
N ASP A 40 5.66 21.91 27.80
CA ASP A 40 4.28 22.22 27.47
C ASP A 40 3.38 20.96 27.59
N LYS A 41 2.83 20.81 28.80
CA LYS A 41 1.80 19.81 29.09
C LYS A 41 0.46 20.32 28.61
N ASN A 42 -0.02 19.88 27.44
CA ASN A 42 -1.40 19.43 27.22
C ASN A 42 -1.70 19.31 25.72
N THR A 43 -1.45 18.15 25.15
CA THR A 43 -2.20 17.47 24.07
C THR A 43 -1.46 16.21 23.71
N THR A 44 -1.43 15.26 24.63
CA THR A 44 -0.91 13.90 24.38
C THR A 44 -2.01 13.02 23.83
N GLU A 45 -2.32 13.15 22.56
CA GLU A 45 -2.85 12.06 21.75
C GLU A 45 -1.98 11.95 20.49
N ASN A 46 -1.03 11.00 20.53
CA ASN A 46 -0.29 10.43 19.41
C ASN A 46 -0.03 11.40 18.25
N SER A 47 0.94 12.30 18.42
CA SER A 47 1.50 13.00 17.28
C SER A 47 2.07 11.95 16.33
N ILE A 48 1.41 11.82 15.18
CA ILE A 48 1.78 10.90 14.10
C ILE A 48 3.20 11.25 13.68
N ASN A 49 4.16 10.48 14.12
CA ASN A 49 5.56 10.81 13.87
C ASN A 49 6.06 10.09 12.61
N TRP A 50 5.80 10.70 11.44
CA TRP A 50 6.30 10.24 10.16
C TRP A 50 7.83 10.22 10.10
N THR A 51 8.52 11.08 10.84
CA THR A 51 9.98 11.10 10.95
C THR A 51 10.50 9.76 11.48
N THR A 52 9.89 9.25 12.56
CA THR A 52 10.26 7.93 13.11
C THR A 52 10.04 6.79 12.10
N ALA A 53 8.91 6.79 11.40
CA ALA A 53 8.62 5.76 10.40
C ALA A 53 9.62 5.81 9.24
N LYS A 54 9.88 6.99 8.67
CA LYS A 54 10.85 7.19 7.57
C LYS A 54 12.28 6.85 8.00
N THR A 55 12.69 7.29 9.20
CA THR A 55 14.02 6.98 9.73
C THR A 55 14.20 5.48 9.94
N SER A 56 13.18 4.77 10.48
CA SER A 56 13.25 3.32 10.66
C SER A 56 13.36 2.60 9.31
N MET A 57 12.62 3.03 8.29
CA MET A 57 12.70 2.47 6.94
C MET A 57 14.08 2.74 6.30
N SER A 58 14.59 3.97 6.39
CA SER A 58 15.92 4.34 5.87
C SER A 58 17.04 3.52 6.53
N LYS A 59 16.99 3.31 7.85
CA LYS A 59 17.96 2.45 8.57
C LYS A 59 17.87 0.99 8.13
N TYR A 60 16.65 0.49 7.93
CA TYR A 60 16.43 -0.87 7.44
C TYR A 60 17.00 -1.06 6.04
N ILE A 61 16.73 -0.13 5.13
CA ILE A 61 17.29 -0.14 3.77
C ILE A 61 18.82 -0.07 3.82
N SER A 62 19.41 0.95 4.47
CA SER A 62 20.86 1.18 4.50
C SER A 62 21.64 0.02 5.11
N SER A 63 21.02 -0.77 5.96
CA SER A 63 21.62 -1.95 6.57
C SER A 63 21.38 -3.26 5.80
N SER A 64 20.74 -3.22 4.63
CA SER A 64 20.29 -4.41 3.89
C SER A 64 19.44 -5.36 4.75
N GLY A 65 18.52 -4.82 5.54
CA GLY A 65 17.63 -5.60 6.42
C GLY A 65 18.27 -6.06 7.75
N LYS A 66 19.51 -5.67 8.05
CA LYS A 66 20.22 -6.14 9.26
C LYS A 66 19.84 -5.36 10.52
N VAL A 67 19.41 -4.11 10.40
CA VAL A 67 19.00 -3.24 11.51
C VAL A 67 17.51 -2.99 11.45
N GLY A 68 16.78 -3.52 12.41
CA GLY A 68 15.32 -3.49 12.45
C GLY A 68 14.71 -4.79 11.95
N LEU A 69 13.39 -4.85 12.00
CA LEU A 69 12.58 -5.97 11.52
C LEU A 69 11.41 -5.44 10.70
N PRO A 70 10.95 -6.14 9.65
CA PRO A 70 9.77 -5.77 8.88
C PRO A 70 8.57 -5.43 9.77
N LYS A 71 8.34 -6.21 10.83
CA LYS A 71 7.31 -5.95 11.85
C LYS A 71 7.41 -4.54 12.44
N SER A 72 8.60 -4.10 12.84
CA SER A 72 8.79 -2.77 13.45
C SER A 72 8.54 -1.65 12.44
N ILE A 73 8.94 -1.84 11.19
CA ILE A 73 8.73 -0.87 10.10
C ILE A 73 7.24 -0.70 9.84
N VAL A 74 6.52 -1.81 9.64
CA VAL A 74 5.07 -1.79 9.37
C VAL A 74 4.31 -1.20 10.55
N ARG A 75 4.66 -1.57 11.78
CA ARG A 75 4.06 -0.99 13.00
C ARG A 75 4.24 0.53 13.07
N ASN A 76 5.45 1.02 12.76
CA ASN A 76 5.73 2.45 12.74
C ASN A 76 4.94 3.15 11.61
N TYR A 77 4.79 2.51 10.45
CA TYR A 77 3.97 3.01 9.36
C TYR A 77 2.49 3.13 9.76
N ILE A 78 1.91 2.08 10.35
CA ILE A 78 0.52 2.09 10.82
C ILE A 78 0.31 3.22 11.83
N LYS A 79 1.20 3.35 12.82
CA LYS A 79 1.14 4.44 13.81
C LYS A 79 1.26 5.82 13.17
N ALA A 80 2.21 6.00 12.24
CA ALA A 80 2.39 7.25 11.52
C ALA A 80 1.17 7.62 10.65
N SER A 81 0.44 6.64 10.16
CA SER A 81 -0.80 6.82 9.40
C SER A 81 -2.03 7.12 10.27
N GLY A 82 -1.87 7.17 11.60
CA GLY A 82 -2.94 7.45 12.57
C GLY A 82 -3.63 6.21 13.12
N GLY A 83 -2.96 5.05 13.02
CA GLY A 83 -3.44 3.76 13.49
C GLY A 83 -4.35 3.02 12.50
N SER A 84 -4.63 1.75 12.80
CA SER A 84 -5.43 0.85 11.96
C SER A 84 -6.81 1.43 11.62
N ARG A 85 -7.51 2.04 12.58
CA ARG A 85 -8.84 2.65 12.34
C ARG A 85 -8.81 3.73 11.26
N ARG A 86 -7.80 4.60 11.29
CA ARG A 86 -7.68 5.69 10.33
C ARG A 86 -7.29 5.17 8.95
N LEU A 87 -6.41 4.20 8.86
CA LEU A 87 -6.07 3.53 7.60
C LEU A 87 -7.30 2.93 6.95
N ILE A 88 -8.13 2.21 7.70
CA ILE A 88 -9.38 1.61 7.20
C ILE A 88 -10.39 2.69 6.79
N SER A 89 -10.59 3.73 7.61
CA SER A 89 -11.54 4.80 7.27
C SER A 89 -11.16 5.54 5.98
N ASN A 90 -9.86 5.68 5.70
CA ASN A 90 -9.35 6.33 4.51
C ASN A 90 -9.27 5.41 3.28
N SER A 91 -9.63 4.13 3.41
CA SER A 91 -9.50 3.12 2.35
C SER A 91 -10.74 2.95 1.47
N SER A 92 -11.61 3.96 1.35
CA SER A 92 -12.87 3.88 0.59
C SER A 92 -12.66 3.39 -0.86
N ASN A 93 -11.69 3.96 -1.59
CA ASN A 93 -11.38 3.55 -2.95
C ASN A 93 -10.82 2.12 -3.01
N SER A 94 -9.95 1.77 -2.05
CA SER A 94 -9.36 0.43 -1.92
C SER A 94 -10.45 -0.63 -1.67
N ARG A 95 -11.41 -0.32 -0.78
CA ARG A 95 -12.57 -1.17 -0.49
C ARG A 95 -13.42 -1.41 -1.72
N THR A 96 -13.72 -0.35 -2.47
CA THR A 96 -14.49 -0.43 -3.71
C THR A 96 -13.76 -1.28 -4.76
N ALA A 97 -12.47 -1.07 -4.95
CA ALA A 97 -11.65 -1.84 -5.88
C ALA A 97 -11.55 -3.31 -5.48
N ALA A 98 -11.32 -3.61 -4.19
CA ALA A 98 -11.30 -4.97 -3.67
C ALA A 98 -12.63 -5.70 -3.88
N SER A 99 -13.75 -5.03 -3.67
CA SER A 99 -15.08 -5.60 -3.92
C SER A 99 -15.30 -5.87 -5.41
N LYS A 100 -14.93 -4.95 -6.31
CA LYS A 100 -15.01 -5.16 -7.75
C LYS A 100 -14.14 -6.34 -8.20
N LEU A 101 -12.88 -6.38 -7.74
CA LEU A 101 -11.94 -7.47 -8.05
C LEU A 101 -12.47 -8.81 -7.53
N GLY A 102 -12.92 -8.86 -6.27
CA GLY A 102 -13.51 -10.07 -5.68
C GLY A 102 -14.68 -10.60 -6.46
N ASN A 103 -15.60 -9.71 -6.88
CA ASN A 103 -16.72 -10.10 -7.73
C ASN A 103 -16.29 -10.67 -9.09
N ILE A 104 -15.25 -10.11 -9.70
CA ILE A 104 -14.69 -10.62 -10.95
C ILE A 104 -14.07 -12.00 -10.73
N LEU A 105 -13.28 -12.18 -9.69
CA LEU A 105 -12.67 -13.47 -9.37
C LEU A 105 -13.72 -14.55 -9.08
N ILE A 106 -14.79 -14.24 -8.37
CA ILE A 106 -15.92 -15.15 -8.16
C ILE A 106 -16.57 -15.54 -9.51
N ARG A 107 -16.76 -14.58 -10.40
CA ARG A 107 -17.29 -14.86 -11.74
C ARG A 107 -16.34 -15.72 -12.57
N PHE A 108 -15.02 -15.53 -12.43
CA PHE A 108 -14.02 -16.41 -13.04
C PHE A 108 -14.17 -17.85 -12.54
N THR A 109 -14.51 -18.06 -11.26
CA THR A 109 -14.71 -19.42 -10.73
C THR A 109 -16.03 -20.06 -11.18
N THR A 110 -17.07 -19.28 -11.38
CA THR A 110 -18.42 -19.79 -11.65
C THR A 110 -18.72 -19.96 -13.13
N GLN A 111 -18.40 -18.95 -13.94
CA GLN A 111 -18.76 -18.94 -15.37
C GLN A 111 -17.58 -18.89 -16.33
N GLY A 112 -16.34 -18.73 -15.81
CA GLY A 112 -15.12 -18.68 -16.60
C GLY A 112 -14.66 -17.26 -16.92
N ILE A 113 -13.41 -17.18 -17.37
CA ILE A 113 -12.74 -15.89 -17.68
C ILE A 113 -13.38 -15.28 -18.93
N GLU A 114 -13.47 -16.04 -20.02
CA GLU A 114 -13.97 -15.56 -21.31
C GLU A 114 -15.39 -14.96 -21.17
N LYS A 115 -16.32 -15.72 -20.59
CA LYS A 115 -17.69 -15.28 -20.40
C LYS A 115 -17.79 -14.08 -19.46
N THR A 116 -16.95 -14.03 -18.42
CA THR A 116 -16.94 -12.88 -17.49
C THR A 116 -16.48 -11.61 -18.21
N LEU A 117 -15.45 -11.70 -19.04
CA LEU A 117 -14.94 -10.57 -19.82
C LEU A 117 -15.97 -10.11 -20.85
N ASP A 118 -16.64 -11.03 -21.53
CA ASP A 118 -17.72 -10.71 -22.48
C ASP A 118 -18.87 -9.94 -21.80
N ASP A 119 -19.33 -10.40 -20.66
CA ASP A 119 -20.43 -9.79 -19.90
C ASP A 119 -20.13 -8.34 -19.46
N ILE A 120 -18.86 -7.99 -19.29
CA ILE A 120 -18.45 -6.62 -18.92
C ILE A 120 -17.92 -5.81 -20.11
N GLY A 121 -18.09 -6.32 -21.34
CA GLY A 121 -17.71 -5.63 -22.58
C GLY A 121 -16.19 -5.65 -22.87
N LEU A 122 -15.45 -6.54 -22.26
CA LEU A 122 -14.00 -6.72 -22.42
C LEU A 122 -13.64 -8.00 -23.20
N SER A 123 -14.48 -8.41 -24.15
CA SER A 123 -14.35 -9.66 -24.91
C SER A 123 -12.92 -9.96 -25.37
N LEU A 124 -12.54 -11.24 -25.34
CA LEU A 124 -11.29 -11.75 -25.86
C LEU A 124 -11.28 -11.82 -27.42
N GLN A 125 -12.42 -11.53 -28.09
CA GLN A 125 -12.46 -11.54 -29.55
C GLN A 125 -11.43 -10.56 -30.12
N ASN A 126 -10.47 -11.08 -30.87
CA ASN A 126 -9.35 -10.33 -31.46
C ASN A 126 -8.41 -9.64 -30.42
N ARG A 127 -8.33 -10.16 -29.18
CA ARG A 127 -7.45 -9.65 -28.12
C ARG A 127 -6.74 -10.79 -27.41
N SER A 128 -5.54 -10.50 -26.92
CA SER A 128 -4.84 -11.41 -26.02
C SER A 128 -5.38 -11.28 -24.58
N LEU A 129 -5.21 -12.32 -23.79
CA LEU A 129 -5.56 -12.29 -22.36
C LEU A 129 -4.84 -11.16 -21.61
N PRO A 130 -3.53 -10.89 -21.79
CA PRO A 130 -2.87 -9.74 -21.16
C PRO A 130 -3.49 -8.39 -21.52
N GLU A 131 -3.93 -8.20 -22.78
CA GLU A 131 -4.61 -6.97 -23.18
C GLU A 131 -5.97 -6.80 -22.51
N ALA A 132 -6.75 -7.87 -22.41
CA ALA A 132 -8.01 -7.86 -21.69
C ALA A 132 -7.82 -7.58 -20.19
N MET A 133 -6.79 -8.17 -19.57
CA MET A 133 -6.44 -7.92 -18.17
C MET A 133 -6.02 -6.46 -17.94
N SER A 134 -5.25 -5.86 -18.86
CA SER A 134 -4.92 -4.42 -18.79
C SER A 134 -6.14 -3.52 -18.84
N ARG A 135 -7.15 -3.85 -19.64
CA ARG A 135 -8.44 -3.13 -19.67
C ARG A 135 -9.25 -3.36 -18.39
N LEU A 136 -9.16 -4.54 -17.82
CA LEU A 136 -9.82 -4.89 -16.56
C LEU A 136 -9.28 -4.07 -15.38
N VAL A 137 -7.98 -3.72 -15.38
CA VAL A 137 -7.41 -2.76 -14.42
C VAL A 137 -8.15 -1.42 -14.48
N ASN A 138 -8.41 -0.91 -15.69
CA ASN A 138 -9.17 0.33 -15.86
C ASN A 138 -10.64 0.18 -15.44
N TYR A 139 -11.24 -0.98 -15.63
CA TYR A 139 -12.61 -1.26 -15.18
C TYR A 139 -12.73 -1.25 -13.64
N ILE A 140 -11.71 -1.76 -12.94
CA ILE A 140 -11.68 -1.78 -11.48
C ILE A 140 -11.39 -0.39 -10.92
N GLN A 141 -10.37 0.28 -11.45
CA GLN A 141 -9.92 1.61 -11.05
C GLN A 141 -9.52 2.42 -12.28
N ASP A 142 -10.38 3.29 -12.76
CA ASP A 142 -10.15 4.11 -13.95
C ASP A 142 -9.30 5.35 -13.68
N SER A 143 -9.31 5.84 -12.45
CA SER A 143 -8.58 7.02 -11.99
C SER A 143 -7.18 6.66 -11.45
N ALA A 144 -6.22 7.56 -11.68
CA ALA A 144 -4.88 7.52 -11.08
C ALA A 144 -4.49 8.92 -10.56
N VAL A 145 -5.45 9.64 -9.98
CA VAL A 145 -5.28 11.03 -9.54
C VAL A 145 -4.63 11.10 -8.16
N SER A 146 -4.99 10.19 -7.26
CA SER A 146 -4.42 10.14 -5.92
C SER A 146 -3.32 9.07 -5.81
N LYS A 147 -2.46 9.22 -4.79
CA LYS A 147 -1.48 8.18 -4.43
C LYS A 147 -2.15 6.82 -4.20
N ASN A 148 -3.31 6.81 -3.55
CA ASN A 148 -4.07 5.60 -3.30
C ASN A 148 -4.60 4.97 -4.59
N ASP A 149 -5.05 5.76 -5.56
CA ASP A 149 -5.49 5.25 -6.86
C ASP A 149 -4.33 4.58 -7.63
N VAL A 150 -3.13 5.17 -7.56
CA VAL A 150 -1.92 4.57 -8.14
C VAL A 150 -1.61 3.22 -7.49
N ALA A 151 -1.64 3.15 -6.15
CA ALA A 151 -1.41 1.90 -5.41
C ALA A 151 -2.43 0.81 -5.80
N ILE A 152 -3.72 1.17 -5.88
CA ILE A 152 -4.81 0.26 -6.29
C ILE A 152 -4.58 -0.27 -7.71
N ARG A 153 -4.27 0.61 -8.66
CA ARG A 153 -4.04 0.22 -10.06
C ARG A 153 -2.85 -0.73 -10.18
N THR A 154 -1.75 -0.41 -9.50
CA THR A 154 -0.54 -1.24 -9.50
C THR A 154 -0.83 -2.62 -8.89
N ALA A 155 -1.46 -2.68 -7.72
CA ALA A 155 -1.81 -3.94 -7.07
C ALA A 155 -2.78 -4.78 -7.91
N THR A 156 -3.74 -4.14 -8.59
CA THR A 156 -4.67 -4.81 -9.50
C THR A 156 -3.93 -5.40 -10.71
N ALA A 157 -3.02 -4.63 -11.32
CA ALA A 157 -2.22 -5.09 -12.45
C ALA A 157 -1.34 -6.28 -12.07
N ASN A 158 -0.63 -6.18 -10.96
CA ASN A 158 0.22 -7.25 -10.43
C ASN A 158 -0.59 -8.52 -10.11
N THR A 159 -1.84 -8.37 -9.64
CA THR A 159 -2.73 -9.50 -9.38
C THR A 159 -3.14 -10.23 -10.65
N PHE A 160 -3.43 -9.50 -11.73
CA PHE A 160 -3.73 -10.13 -13.02
C PHE A 160 -2.49 -10.72 -13.70
N GLU A 161 -1.33 -10.10 -13.54
CA GLU A 161 -0.06 -10.70 -13.96
C GLU A 161 0.16 -12.03 -13.24
N LYS A 162 -0.09 -12.07 -11.94
CA LYS A 162 -0.02 -13.30 -11.15
C LYS A 162 -1.01 -14.37 -11.62
N LEU A 163 -2.23 -13.99 -11.99
CA LEU A 163 -3.19 -14.93 -12.60
C LEU A 163 -2.65 -15.54 -13.90
N ILE A 164 -2.04 -14.74 -14.77
CA ILE A 164 -1.44 -15.19 -16.02
C ILE A 164 -0.27 -16.15 -15.76
N GLU A 165 0.60 -15.83 -14.77
CA GLU A 165 1.72 -16.68 -14.36
C GLU A 165 1.28 -18.07 -13.88
N LEU A 166 0.14 -18.14 -13.19
CA LEU A 166 -0.40 -19.40 -12.66
C LEU A 166 -0.86 -20.36 -13.76
N LYS A 167 -0.86 -19.93 -15.05
CA LYS A 167 -1.21 -20.73 -16.22
C LYS A 167 -2.46 -21.58 -15.97
N VAL A 168 -3.56 -20.89 -15.70
CA VAL A 168 -4.86 -21.56 -15.55
C VAL A 168 -5.17 -22.24 -16.88
N ASP A 169 -4.99 -23.57 -16.95
CA ASP A 169 -5.13 -24.37 -18.18
C ASP A 169 -6.59 -24.43 -18.67
N ASP A 170 -7.52 -24.22 -17.75
CA ASP A 170 -8.96 -24.15 -18.03
C ASP A 170 -9.43 -22.69 -18.04
N ASP A 171 -10.48 -22.38 -18.77
CA ASP A 171 -11.12 -21.07 -18.75
C ASP A 171 -11.61 -20.65 -17.34
N LYS A 172 -11.69 -21.57 -16.39
CA LYS A 172 -12.14 -21.33 -15.02
C LYS A 172 -11.01 -21.33 -14.00
N VAL A 173 -11.06 -20.35 -13.14
CA VAL A 173 -10.21 -20.27 -11.94
C VAL A 173 -10.87 -21.07 -10.82
N ASP A 174 -10.14 -21.91 -10.10
CA ASP A 174 -10.69 -22.57 -8.91
C ASP A 174 -10.80 -21.60 -7.72
N GLN A 175 -11.63 -21.97 -6.74
CA GLN A 175 -11.91 -21.14 -5.56
C GLN A 175 -10.65 -20.87 -4.72
N SER A 176 -9.72 -21.80 -4.65
CA SER A 176 -8.47 -21.65 -3.90
C SER A 176 -7.56 -20.63 -4.57
N THR A 177 -7.44 -20.69 -5.88
CA THR A 177 -6.68 -19.74 -6.69
C THR A 177 -7.29 -18.33 -6.59
N ALA A 178 -8.63 -18.20 -6.66
CA ALA A 178 -9.29 -16.91 -6.46
C ALA A 178 -8.98 -16.31 -5.08
N THR A 179 -8.95 -17.15 -4.03
CA THR A 179 -8.59 -16.71 -2.68
C THR A 179 -7.13 -16.25 -2.61
N VAL A 180 -6.21 -17.01 -3.19
CA VAL A 180 -4.78 -16.65 -3.26
C VAL A 180 -4.58 -15.33 -4.00
N LEU A 181 -5.30 -15.08 -5.09
CA LEU A 181 -5.23 -13.83 -5.84
C LEU A 181 -5.74 -12.64 -5.03
N MET A 182 -6.79 -12.81 -4.22
CA MET A 182 -7.24 -11.74 -3.32
C MET A 182 -6.26 -11.46 -2.18
N GLN A 183 -5.68 -12.51 -1.60
CA GLN A 183 -4.61 -12.35 -0.60
C GLN A 183 -3.43 -11.58 -1.20
N TYR A 184 -3.04 -11.95 -2.41
CA TYR A 184 -1.98 -11.27 -3.14
C TYR A 184 -2.32 -9.79 -3.38
N PHE A 185 -3.54 -9.49 -3.89
CA PHE A 185 -4.00 -8.12 -4.09
C PHE A 185 -3.92 -7.29 -2.81
N MET A 186 -4.43 -7.80 -1.69
CA MET A 186 -4.45 -7.05 -0.43
C MET A 186 -3.05 -6.83 0.13
N ALA A 187 -2.18 -7.84 0.02
CA ALA A 187 -0.78 -7.71 0.44
C ALA A 187 -0.01 -6.71 -0.43
N ASP A 188 -0.17 -6.79 -1.74
CA ASP A 188 0.50 -5.89 -2.67
C ASP A 188 -0.05 -4.47 -2.54
N LEU A 189 -1.35 -4.28 -2.33
CA LEU A 189 -1.95 -2.97 -2.09
C LEU A 189 -1.33 -2.28 -0.86
N LEU A 190 -1.20 -2.98 0.26
CA LEU A 190 -0.53 -2.43 1.46
C LEU A 190 0.93 -2.08 1.16
N TRP A 191 1.63 -2.94 0.44
CA TRP A 191 3.01 -2.68 0.04
C TRP A 191 3.12 -1.46 -0.87
N GLN A 192 2.27 -1.33 -1.89
CA GLN A 192 2.29 -0.19 -2.81
C GLN A 192 2.01 1.14 -2.08
N GLN A 193 1.09 1.15 -1.12
CA GLN A 193 0.84 2.32 -0.28
C GLN A 193 2.08 2.70 0.53
N MET A 194 2.71 1.72 1.18
CA MET A 194 3.96 1.95 1.92
C MET A 194 5.09 2.41 1.00
N LEU A 195 5.25 1.80 -0.17
CA LEU A 195 6.28 2.17 -1.14
C LEU A 195 6.15 3.62 -1.59
N ILE A 196 4.92 4.08 -1.86
CA ILE A 196 4.65 5.47 -2.23
C ILE A 196 4.98 6.42 -1.08
N ASP A 197 4.60 6.09 0.15
CA ASP A 197 4.81 6.96 1.31
C ASP A 197 6.28 6.98 1.78
N PHE A 198 7.01 5.90 1.55
CA PHE A 198 8.45 5.80 1.80
C PHE A 198 9.31 6.06 0.54
N GLY A 199 8.73 6.54 -0.56
CA GLY A 199 9.40 6.70 -1.85
C GLY A 199 10.77 7.36 -1.76
N TYR A 200 10.88 8.45 -1.00
CA TYR A 200 12.15 9.14 -0.77
C TYR A 200 13.23 8.23 -0.11
N SER A 201 12.84 7.37 0.84
CA SER A 201 13.76 6.44 1.48
C SER A 201 14.33 5.42 0.48
N PHE A 202 13.53 4.97 -0.49
CA PHE A 202 13.98 4.08 -1.56
C PHE A 202 14.83 4.82 -2.60
N GLU A 203 14.46 6.03 -3.00
CA GLU A 203 15.19 6.85 -3.95
C GLU A 203 16.61 7.18 -3.44
N LYS A 204 16.73 7.52 -2.15
CA LYS A 204 18.03 7.82 -1.51
C LYS A 204 19.06 6.67 -1.67
N TYR A 205 18.58 5.44 -1.70
CA TYR A 205 19.44 4.24 -1.80
C TYR A 205 19.36 3.55 -3.17
N GLY A 206 18.82 4.23 -4.19
CA GLY A 206 18.62 3.70 -5.53
C GLY A 206 19.87 3.18 -6.25
N ASN A 207 21.05 3.51 -5.77
CA ASN A 207 22.32 3.06 -6.33
C ASN A 207 22.67 1.59 -6.01
N ASP A 208 22.01 0.96 -5.02
CA ASP A 208 22.19 -0.45 -4.66
C ASP A 208 20.90 -1.25 -4.86
N LEU A 209 20.67 -1.64 -6.11
CA LEU A 209 19.47 -2.40 -6.50
C LEU A 209 19.35 -3.75 -5.78
N ASN A 210 20.47 -4.44 -5.54
CA ASN A 210 20.44 -5.75 -4.86
C ASN A 210 19.94 -5.62 -3.42
N MET A 211 20.38 -4.55 -2.74
CA MET A 211 19.90 -4.24 -1.40
C MET A 211 18.40 -3.92 -1.41
N LEU A 212 17.94 -3.10 -2.34
CA LEU A 212 16.53 -2.73 -2.44
C LEU A 212 15.64 -3.94 -2.75
N ILE A 213 16.03 -4.80 -3.68
CA ILE A 213 15.31 -6.04 -4.01
C ILE A 213 15.18 -6.94 -2.78
N LYS A 214 16.26 -7.08 -1.99
CA LYS A 214 16.22 -7.88 -0.77
C LYS A 214 15.26 -7.32 0.25
N VAL A 215 15.36 -6.01 0.54
CA VAL A 215 14.48 -5.32 1.50
C VAL A 215 13.03 -5.41 1.07
N GLU A 216 12.75 -5.20 -0.21
CA GLU A 216 11.41 -5.34 -0.78
C GLU A 216 10.85 -6.75 -0.59
N ALA A 217 11.65 -7.77 -0.90
CA ALA A 217 11.24 -9.17 -0.75
C ALA A 217 10.89 -9.50 0.72
N GLU A 218 11.74 -9.10 1.68
CA GLU A 218 11.51 -9.32 3.11
C GLU A 218 10.24 -8.60 3.61
N MET A 219 10.02 -7.36 3.16
CA MET A 219 8.82 -6.59 3.53
C MET A 219 7.55 -7.21 2.94
N LYS A 220 7.58 -7.56 1.65
CA LYS A 220 6.44 -8.22 0.97
C LYS A 220 6.10 -9.56 1.61
N GLU A 221 7.10 -10.37 1.96
CA GLU A 221 6.89 -11.66 2.63
C GLU A 221 6.22 -11.47 4.00
N TYR A 222 6.69 -10.51 4.79
CA TYR A 222 6.08 -10.18 6.08
C TYR A 222 4.62 -9.74 5.92
N ILE A 223 4.33 -8.81 5.00
CA ILE A 223 2.96 -8.33 4.76
C ILE A 223 2.06 -9.48 4.30
N LYS A 224 2.53 -10.28 3.34
CA LYS A 224 1.80 -11.43 2.81
C LYS A 224 1.42 -12.43 3.90
N ALA A 225 2.37 -12.81 4.76
CA ALA A 225 2.11 -13.75 5.86
C ALA A 225 1.01 -13.24 6.81
N ASN A 226 0.98 -11.94 7.10
CA ASN A 226 -0.04 -11.35 7.97
C ASN A 226 -1.41 -11.26 7.27
N VAL A 227 -1.45 -10.98 5.98
CA VAL A 227 -2.70 -11.03 5.19
C VAL A 227 -3.26 -12.44 5.14
N GLU A 228 -2.44 -13.45 4.85
CA GLU A 228 -2.85 -14.87 4.85
C GLU A 228 -3.42 -15.29 6.20
N GLU A 229 -2.79 -14.88 7.31
CA GLU A 229 -3.26 -15.14 8.66
C GLU A 229 -4.62 -14.44 8.93
N ALA A 230 -4.78 -13.20 8.48
CA ALA A 230 -6.05 -12.47 8.59
C ALA A 230 -7.18 -13.19 7.83
N PHE A 231 -6.92 -13.67 6.62
CA PHE A 231 -7.87 -14.49 5.87
C PHE A 231 -8.23 -15.77 6.61
N ARG A 232 -7.23 -16.46 7.18
CA ARG A 232 -7.45 -17.69 7.96
C ARG A 232 -8.33 -17.48 9.16
N ARG A 233 -8.19 -16.34 9.86
CA ARG A 233 -9.01 -15.99 11.04
C ARG A 233 -10.44 -15.65 10.65
N ASN A 234 -10.64 -14.95 9.54
CA ASN A 234 -11.98 -14.47 9.14
C ASN A 234 -12.84 -15.52 8.42
N LYS A 235 -12.30 -16.73 8.09
CA LYS A 235 -13.04 -17.85 7.47
C LYS A 235 -13.96 -17.45 6.29
N GLY A 236 -13.65 -16.33 5.64
CA GLY A 236 -14.52 -15.76 4.62
C GLY A 236 -14.23 -16.33 3.25
N THR A 237 -15.28 -16.65 2.50
CA THR A 237 -15.21 -17.19 1.14
C THR A 237 -15.68 -16.21 0.06
N PHE A 238 -16.28 -15.06 0.42
CA PHE A 238 -16.85 -14.12 -0.56
C PHE A 238 -16.46 -12.68 -0.23
N PHE A 239 -16.11 -11.89 -1.26
CA PHE A 239 -15.58 -10.55 -1.12
C PHE A 239 -16.69 -9.49 -1.22
N SER A 240 -17.21 -9.08 -0.07
CA SER A 240 -17.99 -7.85 0.11
C SER A 240 -17.09 -6.72 0.61
N GLN A 241 -17.62 -5.49 0.62
CA GLN A 241 -16.93 -4.35 1.22
C GLN A 241 -16.70 -4.53 2.72
N ASP A 242 -17.68 -5.07 3.42
CA ASP A 242 -17.60 -5.35 4.87
C ASP A 242 -16.50 -6.37 5.17
N MET A 243 -16.39 -7.41 4.35
CA MET A 243 -15.34 -8.42 4.49
C MET A 243 -13.94 -7.84 4.24
N TYR A 244 -13.79 -6.91 3.30
CA TYR A 244 -12.53 -6.20 3.11
C TYR A 244 -12.12 -5.49 4.41
N ASP A 245 -13.05 -4.76 5.04
CA ASP A 245 -12.78 -4.03 6.27
C ASP A 245 -12.42 -4.98 7.42
N ASP A 246 -13.12 -6.10 7.57
CA ASP A 246 -12.84 -7.09 8.62
C ASP A 246 -11.47 -7.74 8.45
N ILE A 247 -11.11 -8.12 7.22
CA ILE A 247 -9.79 -8.69 6.93
C ILE A 247 -8.69 -7.64 7.14
N MET A 248 -8.88 -6.43 6.63
CA MET A 248 -7.89 -5.36 6.80
C MET A 248 -7.72 -4.99 8.27
N LYS A 249 -8.81 -4.92 9.03
CA LYS A 249 -8.76 -4.67 10.46
C LYS A 249 -7.95 -5.75 11.18
N THR A 250 -8.29 -7.02 10.95
CA THR A 250 -7.57 -8.15 11.54
C THR A 250 -6.09 -8.13 11.15
N CYS A 251 -5.78 -7.87 9.88
CA CYS A 251 -4.41 -7.81 9.37
C CYS A 251 -3.60 -6.70 10.07
N LEU A 252 -4.14 -5.48 10.13
CA LEU A 252 -3.47 -4.35 10.75
C LEU A 252 -3.32 -4.53 12.27
N GLU A 253 -4.31 -5.13 12.94
CA GLU A 253 -4.21 -5.47 14.37
C GLU A 253 -3.07 -6.46 14.63
N ILE A 254 -2.95 -7.53 13.81
CA ILE A 254 -1.82 -8.49 13.91
C ILE A 254 -0.47 -7.79 13.71
N MET A 255 -0.40 -6.84 12.78
CA MET A 255 0.83 -6.10 12.49
C MET A 255 1.17 -5.06 13.58
N GLU A 256 0.19 -4.61 14.37
CA GLU A 256 0.40 -3.69 15.50
C GLU A 256 0.87 -4.41 16.77
N GLU A 257 0.57 -5.71 16.93
CA GLU A 257 1.05 -6.56 18.04
C GLU A 257 2.59 -6.73 18.04
#